data_90d69b0aa2a4dcbe328c9bc9c5a4c8a4
#
_entry.id   90d69b0aa2a4dcbe328c9bc9c5a4c8a4
#
_cell.length_a   1.000
_cell.length_b   1.000
_cell.length_c   1.000
_cell.angle_alpha   90.00
_cell.angle_beta   90.00
_cell.angle_gamma   90.00
#
_symmetry.space_group_name_H-M   'P 1'
#
loop_
_entity.id
_entity.type
_entity.pdbx_description
1 polymer ?
#
loop_
_entity_poly.entity_id
_entity_poly.type
_entity_poly.pdbx_seq_one_letter_code
_entity_poly.pdbx_strand_id
1 'polypeptide(L)'
;MQGMHKILSKGTAMQNPILVLNCGSSSIKYALLSNDSSERVAGLAENLGLDTARIKHTDLNGEKVEISLAGANHQWALQKILGLLA
;
A
#
# COMPACT_ATOMS: atom_id res chain seq x y z
N MET A 1 -4.47 8.33 -10.39
CA MET A 1 -4.22 7.91 -11.04
C MET A 1 -4.63 6.85 -11.12
N GLN A 2 -4.64 6.35 -11.61
CA GLN A 2 -5.13 5.48 -11.73
C GLN A 2 -4.51 4.54 -11.54
N GLY A 3 -4.55 4.10 -11.27
CA GLY A 3 -4.14 3.11 -10.92
C GLY A 3 -3.64 2.22 -11.59
N MET A 4 -3.43 1.47 -11.47
CA MET A 4 -3.00 0.80 -12.02
C MET A 4 -3.45 -0.18 -12.38
N HIS A 5 -3.29 -0.89 -12.68
CA HIS A 5 -3.97 -1.78 -13.17
C HIS A 5 -4.09 -2.96 -12.51
N LYS A 6 -4.73 -3.87 -12.90
CA LYS A 6 -5.06 -4.93 -12.18
C LYS A 6 -3.95 -5.80 -11.88
N ILE A 7 -3.93 -6.32 -10.72
CA ILE A 7 -2.99 -7.23 -10.31
C ILE A 7 -3.60 -8.59 -10.42
N LEU A 8 -2.92 -9.52 -11.05
CA LEU A 8 -3.46 -10.78 -11.23
C LEU A 8 -3.45 -11.58 -10.01
N SER A 9 -4.56 -12.21 -9.71
CA SER A 9 -4.56 -12.97 -8.53
C SER A 9 -5.13 -14.30 -8.80
N LYS A 10 -4.45 -15.25 -9.15
CA LYS A 10 -4.89 -16.38 -9.50
C LYS A 10 -5.65 -17.10 -8.55
N GLY A 11 -6.82 -17.26 -8.65
CA GLY A 11 -7.67 -18.07 -7.84
C GLY A 11 -7.82 -17.61 -6.42
N THR A 12 -7.62 -16.39 -6.15
CA THR A 12 -7.78 -15.93 -4.80
C THR A 12 -9.13 -15.30 -4.61
N ALA A 13 -9.39 -14.85 -3.42
CA ALA A 13 -10.65 -14.24 -3.08
C ALA A 13 -10.86 -12.91 -3.77
N MET A 14 -9.79 -12.25 -4.16
CA MET A 14 -9.92 -10.94 -4.75
C MET A 14 -9.77 -11.01 -6.24
N GLN A 15 -10.76 -10.54 -6.97
CA GLN A 15 -10.72 -10.53 -8.40
C GLN A 15 -10.63 -9.11 -8.90
N ASN A 16 -9.80 -8.88 -9.89
CA ASN A 16 -9.62 -7.58 -10.51
C ASN A 16 -9.41 -6.47 -9.49
N PRO A 17 -8.48 -6.65 -8.56
CA PRO A 17 -8.27 -5.63 -7.55
C PRO A 17 -7.69 -4.38 -8.17
N ILE A 18 -8.02 -3.25 -7.58
CA ILE A 18 -7.53 -1.97 -8.04
C ILE A 18 -6.66 -1.38 -6.95
N LEU A 19 -5.45 -1.02 -7.32
CA LEU A 19 -4.55 -0.36 -6.38
C LEU A 19 -4.68 1.15 -6.56
N VAL A 20 -5.01 1.82 -5.48
CA VAL A 20 -5.11 3.26 -5.48
C VAL A 20 -3.94 3.82 -4.68
N LEU A 21 -3.22 4.74 -5.28
CA LEU A 21 -2.09 5.38 -4.62
C LEU A 21 -2.31 6.88 -4.58
N ASN A 22 -2.00 7.48 -3.45
CA ASN A 22 -2.09 8.91 -3.29
C ASN A 22 -0.80 9.38 -2.65
N CYS A 23 0.03 10.06 -3.42
CA CYS A 23 1.35 10.47 -2.96
C CYS A 23 1.34 11.92 -2.51
N GLY A 24 1.81 12.15 -1.30
CA GLY A 24 2.02 13.48 -0.79
C GLY A 24 3.50 13.81 -0.77
N SER A 25 3.84 14.96 -0.24
CA SER A 25 5.22 15.39 -0.22
C SER A 25 6.12 14.49 0.64
N SER A 26 5.58 13.92 1.70
CA SER A 26 6.35 13.03 2.56
C SER A 26 5.57 11.77 2.91
N SER A 27 4.60 11.41 2.10
CA SER A 27 3.76 10.25 2.42
C SER A 27 3.24 9.57 1.16
N ILE A 28 2.83 8.32 1.31
CA ILE A 28 2.12 7.59 0.28
C ILE A 28 0.98 6.86 0.98
N LYS A 29 -0.24 7.16 0.58
CA LYS A 29 -1.39 6.47 1.11
C LYS A 29 -1.84 5.48 0.05
N TYR A 30 -2.14 4.26 0.42
CA TYR A 30 -2.52 3.26 -0.56
C TYR A 30 -3.69 2.42 -0.07
N ALA A 31 -4.43 1.89 -1.03
CA ALA A 31 -5.50 0.97 -0.74
C ALA A 31 -5.66 0.01 -1.90
N LEU A 32 -5.95 -1.23 -1.59
CA LEU A 32 -6.26 -2.24 -2.58
C LEU A 32 -7.75 -2.51 -2.48
N LEU A 33 -8.47 -2.24 -3.55
CA LEU A 33 -9.92 -2.36 -3.57
C LEU A 33 -10.33 -3.59 -4.36
N SER A 34 -11.38 -4.25 -3.91
CA SER A 34 -11.95 -5.31 -4.71
C SER A 34 -12.88 -4.69 -5.75
N ASN A 35 -13.42 -5.51 -6.65
CA ASN A 35 -14.21 -4.97 -7.74
C ASN A 35 -15.53 -4.36 -7.29
N ASP A 36 -15.96 -4.58 -6.07
CA ASP A 36 -17.16 -3.93 -5.55
C ASP A 36 -16.78 -2.67 -4.78
N SER A 37 -15.54 -2.21 -4.92
CA SER A 37 -15.02 -1.02 -4.28
C SER A 37 -14.84 -1.12 -2.77
N SER A 38 -14.89 -2.33 -2.23
CA SER A 38 -14.60 -2.51 -0.82
C SER A 38 -13.10 -2.45 -0.63
N GLU A 39 -12.67 -1.75 0.42
CA GLU A 39 -11.27 -1.67 0.74
C GLU A 39 -10.85 -2.98 1.39
N ARG A 40 -9.85 -3.62 0.85
CA ARG A 40 -9.37 -4.90 1.38
C ARG A 40 -8.08 -4.76 2.16
N VAL A 41 -7.17 -3.98 1.62
CA VAL A 41 -5.88 -3.75 2.24
C VAL A 41 -5.62 -2.27 2.16
N ALA A 42 -5.05 -1.68 3.18
CA ALA A 42 -4.77 -0.26 3.15
C ALA A 42 -3.55 0.05 3.97
N GLY A 43 -2.95 1.16 3.71
CA GLY A 43 -1.82 1.58 4.50
C GLY A 43 -1.39 3.00 4.21
N LEU A 44 -0.42 3.41 4.99
CA LEU A 44 0.12 4.75 4.88
C LEU A 44 1.61 4.69 5.19
N ALA A 45 2.41 5.12 4.22
CA ALA A 45 3.83 5.37 4.47
C ALA A 45 3.93 6.84 4.82
N GLU A 46 4.53 7.16 5.94
CA GLU A 46 4.59 8.54 6.40
C GLU A 46 5.99 8.91 6.84
N ASN A 47 6.24 10.19 6.98
CA ASN A 47 7.53 10.74 7.40
C ASN A 47 8.67 10.31 6.48
N LEU A 48 8.38 10.19 5.18
CA LEU A 48 9.39 9.75 4.22
C LEU A 48 10.53 10.76 4.16
N GLY A 49 11.73 10.23 4.11
CA GLY A 49 12.93 11.05 4.13
C GLY A 49 13.48 11.29 5.52
N LEU A 50 12.75 10.88 6.55
CA LEU A 50 13.17 11.10 7.93
C LEU A 50 13.51 9.78 8.60
N ASP A 51 14.17 9.86 9.74
CA ASP A 51 14.49 8.66 10.49
C ASP A 51 13.24 8.00 11.04
N THR A 52 12.15 8.74 11.11
CA THR A 52 10.88 8.23 11.62
C THR A 52 9.98 7.70 10.51
N ALA A 53 10.50 7.55 9.31
CA ALA A 53 9.71 7.00 8.22
C ALA A 53 9.22 5.60 8.56
N ARG A 54 7.97 5.32 8.23
CA ARG A 54 7.37 4.03 8.53
C ARG A 54 6.16 3.77 7.67
N ILE A 55 5.77 2.52 7.58
CA ILE A 55 4.52 2.13 6.94
C ILE A 55 3.60 1.56 8.00
N LYS A 56 2.36 2.02 8.01
CA LYS A 56 1.31 1.43 8.82
C LYS A 56 0.40 0.70 7.86
N HIS A 57 0.34 -0.60 7.98
CA HIS A 57 -0.32 -1.47 7.01
C HIS A 57 -1.40 -2.29 7.68
N THR A 58 -2.57 -2.36 7.07
CA THR A 58 -3.67 -3.20 7.54
C THR A 58 -3.94 -4.24 6.46
N ASP A 59 -3.82 -5.50 6.80
CA ASP A 59 -3.96 -6.58 5.83
C ASP A 59 -5.41 -7.03 5.66
N LEU A 60 -5.60 -8.06 4.84
CA LEU A 60 -6.93 -8.57 4.55
C LEU A 60 -7.69 -9.03 5.78
N ASN A 61 -6.99 -9.44 6.80
CA ASN A 61 -7.61 -9.94 8.00
C ASN A 61 -7.84 -8.84 9.03
N GLY A 62 -7.54 -7.62 8.68
CA GLY A 62 -7.67 -6.50 9.59
C GLY A 62 -6.53 -6.35 10.57
N GLU A 63 -5.47 -7.11 10.38
CA GLU A 63 -4.32 -7.01 11.26
C GLU A 63 -3.46 -5.83 10.89
N LYS A 64 -3.01 -5.09 11.88
CA LYS A 64 -2.23 -3.90 11.67
C LYS A 64 -0.79 -4.14 11.99
N VAL A 65 0.07 -3.71 11.07
CA VAL A 65 1.50 -3.87 11.22
C VAL A 65 2.17 -2.53 10.98
N GLU A 66 3.20 -2.26 11.74
CA GLU A 66 3.96 -1.04 11.54
C GLU A 66 5.38 -1.44 11.17
N ILE A 67 5.89 -0.93 10.07
CA ILE A 67 7.21 -1.29 9.56
C ILE A 67 8.06 -0.04 9.49
N SER A 68 9.20 -0.07 10.15
CA SER A 68 10.12 1.06 10.11
C SER A 68 10.83 1.10 8.76
N LEU A 69 10.92 2.29 8.20
CA LEU A 69 11.64 2.51 6.96
C LEU A 69 12.56 3.70 7.13
N ALA A 70 13.31 3.75 8.20
CA ALA A 70 14.12 4.91 8.54
C ALA A 70 14.92 5.40 7.33
N GLY A 71 14.75 6.66 6.98
CA GLY A 71 15.47 7.28 5.88
C GLY A 71 14.95 6.96 4.49
N ALA A 72 13.89 6.17 4.36
CA ALA A 72 13.41 5.79 3.04
C ALA A 72 12.78 6.95 2.31
N ASN A 73 13.01 7.01 1.01
CA ASN A 73 12.35 8.00 0.16
C ASN A 73 11.09 7.37 -0.43
N HIS A 74 10.39 8.12 -1.29
CA HIS A 74 9.16 7.66 -1.90
C HIS A 74 9.37 6.39 -2.74
N GLN A 75 10.46 6.35 -3.48
CA GLN A 75 10.70 5.22 -4.36
C GLN A 75 10.90 3.94 -3.57
N TRP A 76 11.69 4.01 -2.51
CA TRP A 76 11.93 2.84 -1.69
C TRP A 76 10.67 2.43 -0.96
N ALA A 77 9.91 3.41 -0.45
CA ALA A 77 8.65 3.11 0.22
C ALA A 77 7.66 2.44 -0.73
N LEU A 78 7.59 2.90 -1.97
CA LEU A 78 6.70 2.31 -2.95
C LEU A 78 7.08 0.87 -3.25
N GLN A 79 8.37 0.59 -3.37
CA GLN A 79 8.83 -0.77 -3.58
C GLN A 79 8.41 -1.68 -2.42
N LYS A 80 8.53 -1.17 -1.21
CA LYS A 80 8.13 -1.95 -0.04
C LYS A 80 6.64 -2.19 -0.03
N ILE A 81 5.85 -1.19 -0.38
CA ILE A 81 4.40 -1.32 -0.44
C ILE A 81 4.02 -2.40 -1.46
N LEU A 82 4.62 -2.35 -2.63
CA LEU A 82 4.31 -3.33 -3.66
C LEU A 82 4.66 -4.74 -3.21
N GLY A 83 5.73 -4.88 -2.46
CA GLY A 83 6.10 -6.16 -1.90
C GLY A 83 5.08 -6.68 -0.89
N LEU A 84 4.51 -5.79 -0.10
CA LEU A 84 3.50 -6.16 0.87
C LEU A 84 2.20 -6.61 0.19
N LEU A 85 1.94 -6.08 -0.99
CA LEU A 85 0.70 -6.37 -1.72
C LEU A 85 0.83 -7.57 -2.65
N ALA A 86 2.03 -8.04 -2.87
CA ALA A 86 2.27 -9.11 -3.83
C ALA A 86 1.77 -10.49 -3.36
#